data_4329a8faa8f698aedc0967747994a3f4
#
_entry.id   4329a8faa8f698aedc0967747994a3f4
#
_cell.length_a   1.000
_cell.length_b   1.000
_cell.length_c   1.000
_cell.angle_alpha   90.00
_cell.angle_beta   90.00
_cell.angle_gamma   90.00
#
_symmetry.space_group_name_H-M   'P 1'
#
loop_
_entity.id
_entity.type
_entity.pdbx_description
1 polymer ?
#
loop_
_entity_poly.entity_id
_entity_poly.type
_entity_poly.pdbx_seq_one_letter_code
_entity_poly.pdbx_strand_id
1 'polypeptide(L)'
;MKLSVEEIEQRVEEYLDIVRMAEYSKGNKKTDACHWFSGVLEELRKLKKRKGRLFFIGNGASSSIASHFAADFTKRAGIPAFSNNDGALLTCFSNDISFESAYSEILKLIMNEGDGLIAISSSGKSPNIINAARMVKKNFRGCPVITLSGFRKDNPLRRTGDYNLYLSTNDYGCAESGHAYYVHLILDLFSTN
;
A
#
# COMPACT_ATOMS: atom_id res chain seq x y z
N MET A 1 -26.46 16.15 -21.67
CA MET A 1 -25.08 16.20 -22.16
C MET A 1 -24.79 14.85 -22.81
N LYS A 2 -24.39 14.79 -24.09
CA LYS A 2 -23.96 13.56 -24.73
C LYS A 2 -22.44 13.49 -24.58
N LEU A 3 -21.94 12.43 -23.97
CA LEU A 3 -20.50 12.16 -23.95
C LEU A 3 -19.99 11.88 -25.36
N SER A 4 -18.82 12.43 -25.71
CA SER A 4 -18.12 12.09 -26.95
C SER A 4 -17.10 10.96 -26.71
N VAL A 5 -16.69 10.30 -27.78
CA VAL A 5 -15.65 9.26 -27.72
C VAL A 5 -14.32 9.89 -27.28
N GLU A 6 -14.02 11.08 -27.80
CA GLU A 6 -12.79 11.83 -27.48
C GLU A 6 -12.70 12.17 -25.97
N GLU A 7 -13.82 12.55 -25.34
CA GLU A 7 -13.85 12.81 -23.89
C GLU A 7 -13.54 11.55 -23.06
N ILE A 8 -14.03 10.39 -23.52
CA ILE A 8 -13.76 9.10 -22.88
C ILE A 8 -12.29 8.71 -23.05
N GLU A 9 -11.77 8.80 -24.28
CA GLU A 9 -10.38 8.46 -24.61
C GLU A 9 -9.41 9.37 -23.86
N GLN A 10 -9.66 10.67 -23.80
CA GLN A 10 -8.86 11.59 -23.01
C GLN A 10 -8.80 11.18 -21.52
N ARG A 11 -9.94 10.79 -20.97
CA ARG A 11 -9.99 10.35 -19.56
C ARG A 11 -9.21 9.05 -19.33
N VAL A 12 -9.26 8.12 -20.28
CA VAL A 12 -8.47 6.88 -20.25
C VAL A 12 -6.97 7.19 -20.26
N GLU A 13 -6.52 8.08 -21.18
CA GLU A 13 -5.10 8.47 -21.24
C GLU A 13 -4.62 9.16 -19.95
N GLU A 14 -5.45 9.99 -19.31
CA GLU A 14 -5.11 10.58 -17.99
C GLU A 14 -4.79 9.51 -16.95
N TYR A 15 -5.56 8.41 -16.88
CA TYR A 15 -5.29 7.30 -15.97
C TYR A 15 -3.99 6.57 -16.33
N LEU A 16 -3.75 6.33 -17.62
CA LEU A 16 -2.54 5.66 -18.09
C LEU A 16 -1.29 6.49 -17.81
N ASP A 17 -1.36 7.80 -18.03
CA ASP A 17 -0.24 8.70 -17.78
C ASP A 17 0.14 8.77 -16.31
N ILE A 18 -0.84 8.79 -15.39
CA ILE A 18 -0.57 8.76 -13.95
C ILE A 18 0.20 7.50 -13.55
N VAL A 19 -0.17 6.36 -14.13
CA VAL A 19 0.56 5.11 -13.91
C VAL A 19 1.97 5.17 -14.52
N ARG A 20 2.12 5.62 -15.76
CA ARG A 20 3.42 5.74 -16.45
C ARG A 20 4.39 6.68 -15.74
N MET A 21 3.86 7.75 -15.12
CA MET A 21 4.64 8.80 -14.45
C MET A 21 4.85 8.58 -12.96
N ALA A 22 4.62 7.37 -12.45
CA ALA A 22 4.83 7.04 -11.06
C ALA A 22 6.28 7.31 -10.62
N GLU A 23 6.42 7.82 -9.40
CA GLU A 23 7.73 8.06 -8.79
C GLU A 23 8.02 7.03 -7.69
N TYR A 24 9.25 6.59 -7.64
CA TYR A 24 9.70 5.55 -6.73
C TYR A 24 10.80 6.05 -5.80
N SER A 25 10.79 5.59 -4.54
CA SER A 25 11.91 5.83 -3.63
C SER A 25 12.17 4.66 -2.71
N LYS A 26 13.42 4.48 -2.31
CA LYS A 26 13.86 3.59 -1.23
C LYS A 26 14.25 4.46 -0.03
N GLY A 27 13.47 4.36 1.05
CA GLY A 27 13.49 5.38 2.10
C GLY A 27 13.23 6.76 1.49
N ASN A 28 14.12 7.72 1.74
CA ASN A 28 14.00 9.08 1.21
C ASN A 28 14.77 9.31 -0.10
N LYS A 29 15.41 8.28 -0.67
CA LYS A 29 16.20 8.40 -1.89
C LYS A 29 15.37 7.98 -3.10
N LYS A 30 15.27 8.87 -4.11
CA LYS A 30 14.63 8.55 -5.39
C LYS A 30 15.38 7.39 -6.06
N THR A 31 14.62 6.50 -6.69
CA THR A 31 15.14 5.37 -7.48
C THR A 31 14.30 5.21 -8.75
N ASP A 32 14.72 4.35 -9.66
CA ASP A 32 13.95 3.96 -10.83
C ASP A 32 13.02 2.77 -10.53
N ALA A 33 12.13 2.48 -11.47
CA ALA A 33 11.17 1.39 -11.36
C ALA A 33 11.86 0.02 -11.18
N CYS A 34 12.90 -0.25 -11.98
CA CYS A 34 13.57 -1.56 -11.99
C CYS A 34 14.17 -1.88 -10.61
N HIS A 35 14.94 -0.95 -10.03
CA HIS A 35 15.51 -1.11 -8.70
C HIS A 35 14.46 -1.19 -7.61
N TRP A 36 13.38 -0.39 -7.73
CA TRP A 36 12.31 -0.40 -6.76
C TRP A 36 11.56 -1.74 -6.75
N PHE A 37 11.11 -2.22 -7.92
CA PHE A 37 10.43 -3.50 -8.02
C PHE A 37 11.33 -4.66 -7.60
N SER A 38 12.57 -4.70 -8.05
CA SER A 38 13.54 -5.73 -7.65
C SER A 38 13.69 -5.79 -6.14
N GLY A 39 13.80 -4.63 -5.47
CA GLY A 39 13.91 -4.56 -4.02
C GLY A 39 12.64 -5.03 -3.30
N VAL A 40 11.45 -4.60 -3.75
CA VAL A 40 10.17 -5.06 -3.19
C VAL A 40 10.01 -6.57 -3.34
N LEU A 41 10.28 -7.10 -4.54
CA LEU A 41 10.19 -8.55 -4.79
C LEU A 41 11.18 -9.35 -3.96
N GLU A 42 12.39 -8.84 -3.75
CA GLU A 42 13.37 -9.47 -2.87
C GLU A 42 12.86 -9.54 -1.41
N GLU A 43 12.31 -8.45 -0.88
CA GLU A 43 11.74 -8.45 0.47
C GLU A 43 10.55 -9.41 0.60
N LEU A 44 9.68 -9.49 -0.40
CA LEU A 44 8.58 -10.47 -0.43
C LEU A 44 9.08 -11.92 -0.50
N ARG A 45 10.16 -12.19 -1.25
CA ARG A 45 10.79 -13.52 -1.27
C ARG A 45 11.41 -13.89 0.09
N LYS A 46 12.11 -12.94 0.73
CA LYS A 46 12.63 -13.11 2.09
C LYS A 46 11.51 -13.39 3.08
N LEU A 47 10.41 -12.62 2.99
CA LEU A 47 9.22 -12.80 3.83
C LEU A 47 8.63 -14.20 3.64
N LYS A 48 8.41 -14.65 2.41
CA LYS A 48 7.91 -15.99 2.11
C LYS A 48 8.85 -17.08 2.64
N LYS A 49 10.18 -16.94 2.43
CA LYS A 49 11.19 -17.91 2.88
C LYS A 49 11.17 -18.11 4.41
N ARG A 50 10.98 -17.04 5.17
CA ARG A 50 10.89 -17.10 6.64
C ARG A 50 9.50 -17.41 7.18
N LYS A 51 8.52 -17.69 6.28
CA LYS A 51 7.10 -17.93 6.60
C LYS A 51 6.43 -16.73 7.33
N GLY A 52 6.89 -15.52 7.03
CA GLY A 52 6.29 -14.30 7.54
C GLY A 52 4.94 -13.99 6.87
N ARG A 53 4.19 -13.10 7.47
CA ARG A 53 2.86 -12.67 7.03
C ARG A 53 2.92 -11.27 6.43
N LEU A 54 2.03 -10.98 5.49
CA LEU A 54 1.92 -9.67 4.88
C LEU A 54 0.62 -8.99 5.32
N PHE A 55 0.73 -7.80 5.89
CA PHE A 55 -0.41 -7.01 6.32
C PHE A 55 -0.68 -5.87 5.35
N PHE A 56 -1.96 -5.62 5.08
CA PHE A 56 -2.42 -4.52 4.24
C PHE A 56 -3.30 -3.59 5.07
N ILE A 57 -3.11 -2.29 4.95
CA ILE A 57 -3.96 -1.28 5.58
C ILE A 57 -4.31 -0.15 4.61
N GLY A 58 -5.51 0.39 4.77
CA GLY A 58 -6.03 1.50 3.98
C GLY A 58 -7.37 1.98 4.54
N ASN A 59 -7.86 3.12 4.07
CA ASN A 59 -9.19 3.66 4.37
C ASN A 59 -10.04 3.69 3.10
N GLY A 60 -11.36 3.53 3.23
CA GLY A 60 -12.30 3.59 2.10
C GLY A 60 -11.93 2.63 0.97
N ALA A 61 -11.79 3.12 -0.26
CA ALA A 61 -11.40 2.31 -1.42
C ALA A 61 -10.00 1.70 -1.24
N SER A 62 -9.06 2.38 -0.58
CA SER A 62 -7.76 1.80 -0.22
C SER A 62 -7.90 0.59 0.72
N SER A 63 -8.94 0.55 1.56
CA SER A 63 -9.28 -0.62 2.39
C SER A 63 -9.83 -1.78 1.56
N SER A 64 -10.63 -1.49 0.52
CA SER A 64 -11.10 -2.50 -0.42
C SER A 64 -9.95 -3.11 -1.22
N ILE A 65 -9.01 -2.29 -1.66
CA ILE A 65 -7.75 -2.73 -2.29
C ILE A 65 -6.97 -3.63 -1.33
N ALA A 66 -6.83 -3.22 -0.06
CA ALA A 66 -6.14 -4.01 0.97
C ALA A 66 -6.78 -5.41 1.14
N SER A 67 -8.11 -5.50 1.19
CA SER A 67 -8.83 -6.77 1.33
C SER A 67 -8.65 -7.68 0.12
N HIS A 68 -8.79 -7.11 -1.09
CA HIS A 68 -8.63 -7.86 -2.33
C HIS A 68 -7.23 -8.47 -2.43
N PHE A 69 -6.19 -7.67 -2.19
CA PHE A 69 -4.84 -8.15 -2.32
C PHE A 69 -4.36 -9.04 -1.18
N ALA A 70 -4.91 -8.92 0.01
CA ALA A 70 -4.67 -9.91 1.06
C ALA A 70 -5.11 -11.32 0.62
N ALA A 71 -6.26 -11.44 -0.03
CA ALA A 71 -6.73 -12.69 -0.61
C ALA A 71 -5.82 -13.18 -1.76
N ASP A 72 -5.46 -12.28 -2.68
CA ASP A 72 -4.65 -12.63 -3.85
C ASP A 72 -3.21 -13.02 -3.47
N PHE A 73 -2.55 -12.32 -2.56
CA PHE A 73 -1.22 -12.70 -2.07
C PHE A 73 -1.24 -14.06 -1.36
N THR A 74 -2.28 -14.33 -0.57
CA THR A 74 -2.46 -15.63 0.06
C THR A 74 -2.61 -16.73 -0.99
N LYS A 75 -3.49 -16.54 -1.98
CA LYS A 75 -3.83 -17.55 -2.99
C LYS A 75 -2.73 -17.73 -4.04
N ARG A 76 -2.20 -16.64 -4.60
CA ARG A 76 -1.30 -16.66 -5.77
C ARG A 76 0.17 -16.63 -5.39
N ALA A 77 0.55 -15.82 -4.39
CA ALA A 77 1.94 -15.74 -3.93
C ALA A 77 2.29 -16.80 -2.89
N GLY A 78 1.30 -17.43 -2.26
CA GLY A 78 1.51 -18.35 -1.14
C GLY A 78 2.14 -17.65 0.08
N ILE A 79 1.85 -16.38 0.27
CA ILE A 79 2.23 -15.57 1.43
C ILE A 79 0.95 -15.36 2.25
N PRO A 80 0.83 -15.84 3.49
CA PRO A 80 -0.31 -15.54 4.33
C PRO A 80 -0.47 -14.03 4.48
N ALA A 81 -1.58 -13.48 3.99
CA ALA A 81 -1.80 -12.05 3.98
C ALA A 81 -3.15 -11.66 4.59
N PHE A 82 -3.18 -10.51 5.25
CA PHE A 82 -4.33 -10.05 6.04
C PHE A 82 -4.60 -8.57 5.82
N SER A 83 -5.89 -8.22 5.75
CA SER A 83 -6.34 -6.83 5.89
C SER A 83 -7.10 -6.71 7.21
N ASN A 84 -6.74 -5.73 8.02
CA ASN A 84 -7.35 -5.57 9.35
C ASN A 84 -8.44 -4.50 9.32
N ASN A 85 -9.36 -4.61 8.38
CA ASN A 85 -10.44 -3.66 8.12
C ASN A 85 -11.83 -4.24 8.39
N ASP A 86 -11.91 -5.31 9.15
CA ASP A 86 -13.20 -5.80 9.68
C ASP A 86 -13.88 -4.70 10.48
N GLY A 87 -15.19 -4.53 10.24
CA GLY A 87 -15.95 -3.44 10.82
C GLY A 87 -16.00 -3.50 12.35
N ALA A 88 -16.16 -4.70 12.93
CA ALA A 88 -16.19 -4.87 14.38
C ALA A 88 -14.82 -4.58 14.99
N LEU A 89 -13.74 -5.08 14.37
CA LEU A 89 -12.37 -4.83 14.81
C LEU A 89 -12.03 -3.33 14.80
N LEU A 90 -12.24 -2.64 13.67
CA LEU A 90 -11.93 -1.22 13.55
C LEU A 90 -12.78 -0.33 14.47
N THR A 91 -14.08 -0.61 14.59
CA THR A 91 -14.95 0.18 15.46
C THR A 91 -14.63 -0.03 16.93
N CYS A 92 -14.29 -1.23 17.37
CA CYS A 92 -13.83 -1.51 18.73
C CYS A 92 -12.61 -0.66 19.07
N PHE A 93 -11.51 -0.77 18.32
CA PHE A 93 -10.30 -0.01 18.57
C PHE A 93 -10.48 1.50 18.42
N SER A 94 -11.31 1.94 17.47
CA SER A 94 -11.60 3.35 17.27
C SER A 94 -12.41 3.96 18.40
N ASN A 95 -13.38 3.20 18.96
CA ASN A 95 -14.20 3.65 20.07
C ASN A 95 -13.41 3.68 21.38
N ASP A 96 -12.63 2.64 21.66
CA ASP A 96 -11.98 2.45 22.94
C ASP A 96 -10.67 3.25 23.06
N ILE A 97 -10.02 3.55 21.93
CA ILE A 97 -8.73 4.26 21.90
C ILE A 97 -8.83 5.51 21.04
N SER A 98 -8.73 5.38 19.72
CA SER A 98 -8.98 6.42 18.72
C SER A 98 -8.87 5.83 17.30
N PHE A 99 -9.52 6.46 16.33
CA PHE A 99 -9.38 6.07 14.92
C PHE A 99 -7.95 6.25 14.41
N GLU A 100 -7.25 7.30 14.84
CA GLU A 100 -5.87 7.58 14.45
C GLU A 100 -4.88 6.50 14.92
N SER A 101 -5.21 5.78 15.99
CA SER A 101 -4.36 4.73 16.57
C SER A 101 -4.82 3.32 16.24
N ALA A 102 -6.04 3.14 15.71
CA ALA A 102 -6.66 1.83 15.56
C ALA A 102 -5.74 0.81 14.84
N TYR A 103 -5.25 1.12 13.63
CA TYR A 103 -4.37 0.19 12.92
C TYR A 103 -3.04 -0.05 13.65
N SER A 104 -2.46 0.97 14.27
CA SER A 104 -1.21 0.78 15.01
C SER A 104 -1.38 -0.12 16.24
N GLU A 105 -2.47 0.01 16.97
CA GLU A 105 -2.75 -0.84 18.13
C GLU A 105 -3.09 -2.28 17.72
N ILE A 106 -3.91 -2.46 16.67
CA ILE A 106 -4.19 -3.78 16.11
C ILE A 106 -2.88 -4.48 15.70
N LEU A 107 -2.05 -3.81 14.90
CA LEU A 107 -0.80 -4.39 14.39
C LEU A 107 0.20 -4.71 15.49
N LYS A 108 0.27 -3.92 16.58
CA LYS A 108 1.11 -4.24 17.74
C LYS A 108 0.79 -5.59 18.38
N LEU A 109 -0.50 -5.96 18.39
CA LEU A 109 -0.97 -7.20 19.01
C LEU A 109 -0.75 -8.42 18.12
N ILE A 110 -0.77 -8.25 16.80
CA ILE A 110 -0.83 -9.38 15.87
C ILE A 110 0.42 -9.56 15.02
N MET A 111 1.24 -8.51 14.79
CA MET A 111 2.48 -8.62 14.01
C MET A 111 3.61 -9.26 14.81
N ASN A 112 4.49 -9.93 14.10
CA ASN A 112 5.76 -10.43 14.60
C ASN A 112 6.94 -9.85 13.81
N GLU A 113 8.14 -9.94 14.36
CA GLU A 113 9.35 -9.65 13.62
C GLU A 113 9.42 -10.51 12.33
N GLY A 114 9.81 -9.89 11.25
CA GLY A 114 9.88 -10.56 9.95
C GLY A 114 8.56 -10.60 9.17
N ASP A 115 7.45 -10.10 9.67
CA ASP A 115 6.25 -9.83 8.87
C ASP A 115 6.49 -8.64 7.91
N GLY A 116 5.51 -8.26 7.11
CA GLY A 116 5.59 -7.10 6.22
C GLY A 116 4.32 -6.27 6.24
N LEU A 117 4.41 -5.00 5.87
CA LEU A 117 3.28 -4.08 5.79
C LEU A 117 3.22 -3.40 4.41
N ILE A 118 2.03 -3.42 3.81
CA ILE A 118 1.68 -2.54 2.69
C ILE A 118 0.64 -1.54 3.17
N ALA A 119 1.00 -0.26 3.18
CA ALA A 119 0.17 0.84 3.66
C ALA A 119 -0.27 1.73 2.49
N ILE A 120 -1.59 1.88 2.28
CA ILE A 120 -2.17 2.55 1.14
C ILE A 120 -2.97 3.77 1.60
N SER A 121 -2.66 4.95 1.04
CA SER A 121 -3.43 6.17 1.29
C SER A 121 -3.30 7.12 0.12
N SER A 122 -4.41 7.40 -0.60
CA SER A 122 -4.42 8.28 -1.76
C SER A 122 -3.87 9.67 -1.44
N SER A 123 -4.26 10.27 -0.32
CA SER A 123 -3.71 11.57 0.11
C SER A 123 -2.33 11.50 0.77
N GLY A 124 -1.93 10.31 1.23
CA GLY A 124 -0.72 10.12 2.05
C GLY A 124 -0.73 10.84 3.40
N LYS A 125 -1.91 11.34 3.85
CA LYS A 125 -2.06 12.16 5.06
C LYS A 125 -2.92 11.51 6.15
N SER A 126 -3.48 10.33 5.92
CA SER A 126 -4.34 9.63 6.88
C SER A 126 -3.56 9.28 8.15
N PRO A 127 -3.89 9.87 9.32
CA PRO A 127 -3.09 9.70 10.54
C PRO A 127 -2.99 8.23 10.98
N ASN A 128 -4.07 7.46 10.91
CA ASN A 128 -4.10 6.05 11.27
C ASN A 128 -3.14 5.20 10.41
N ILE A 129 -3.03 5.49 9.11
CA ILE A 129 -2.12 4.79 8.19
C ILE A 129 -0.66 5.17 8.47
N ILE A 130 -0.40 6.47 8.67
CA ILE A 130 0.95 6.98 8.97
C ILE A 130 1.45 6.45 10.32
N ASN A 131 0.59 6.50 11.35
CA ASN A 131 0.94 6.02 12.69
C ASN A 131 1.25 4.52 12.68
N ALA A 132 0.45 3.73 11.97
CA ALA A 132 0.70 2.30 11.81
C ALA A 132 2.04 2.02 11.10
N ALA A 133 2.31 2.68 9.98
CA ALA A 133 3.57 2.51 9.25
C ALA A 133 4.80 2.90 10.10
N ARG A 134 4.73 4.02 10.82
CA ARG A 134 5.79 4.46 11.75
C ARG A 134 5.98 3.49 12.92
N MET A 135 4.88 3.00 13.48
CA MET A 135 4.89 2.04 14.57
C MET A 135 5.59 0.75 14.15
N VAL A 136 5.25 0.20 12.98
CA VAL A 136 5.89 -1.02 12.46
C VAL A 136 7.39 -0.82 12.28
N LYS A 137 7.82 0.27 11.66
CA LYS A 137 9.26 0.58 11.48
C LYS A 137 10.02 0.73 12.80
N LYS A 138 9.36 1.25 13.83
CA LYS A 138 10.00 1.47 15.14
C LYS A 138 10.12 0.19 15.94
N ASN A 139 9.11 -0.67 15.92
CA ASN A 139 8.95 -1.75 16.89
C ASN A 139 9.25 -3.15 16.34
N PHE A 140 9.24 -3.34 15.02
CA PHE A 140 9.40 -4.67 14.42
C PHE A 140 10.62 -4.73 13.49
N ARG A 141 11.62 -5.50 13.87
CA ARG A 141 12.84 -5.68 13.06
C ARG A 141 12.58 -6.57 11.86
N GLY A 142 13.20 -6.24 10.74
CA GLY A 142 13.10 -7.02 9.51
C GLY A 142 11.70 -7.01 8.86
N CYS A 143 10.82 -6.09 9.26
CA CYS A 143 9.49 -5.90 8.68
C CYS A 143 9.55 -4.81 7.60
N PRO A 144 9.60 -5.16 6.30
CA PRO A 144 9.55 -4.16 5.24
C PRO A 144 8.21 -3.42 5.26
N VAL A 145 8.28 -2.11 5.15
CA VAL A 145 7.11 -1.23 5.00
C VAL A 145 7.10 -0.67 3.59
N ILE A 146 6.11 -1.07 2.81
CA ILE A 146 5.86 -0.58 1.45
C ILE A 146 4.70 0.40 1.52
N THR A 147 4.84 1.59 0.95
CA THR A 147 3.77 2.60 0.95
C THR A 147 3.36 2.99 -0.45
N LEU A 148 2.06 3.18 -0.65
CA LEU A 148 1.47 3.70 -1.87
C LEU A 148 0.72 4.99 -1.52
N SER A 149 1.06 6.09 -2.21
CA SER A 149 0.47 7.41 -1.96
C SER A 149 0.32 8.23 -3.24
N GLY A 150 -0.48 9.29 -3.15
CA GLY A 150 -0.70 10.26 -4.22
C GLY A 150 -0.76 11.68 -3.67
N PHE A 151 -1.46 12.56 -4.40
CA PHE A 151 -1.74 13.95 -4.09
C PHE A 151 -0.47 14.78 -3.94
N ARG A 152 -0.18 15.25 -2.73
CA ARG A 152 0.99 16.10 -2.51
C ARG A 152 2.28 15.29 -2.54
N LYS A 153 3.27 15.78 -3.29
CA LYS A 153 4.58 15.15 -3.44
C LYS A 153 5.35 15.03 -2.11
N ASP A 154 5.05 15.92 -1.17
CA ASP A 154 5.67 15.98 0.17
C ASP A 154 4.83 15.29 1.26
N ASN A 155 3.85 14.45 0.88
CA ASN A 155 2.99 13.80 1.85
C ASN A 155 3.78 12.92 2.84
N PRO A 156 3.31 12.84 4.11
CA PRO A 156 4.05 12.15 5.17
C PRO A 156 4.23 10.64 4.92
N LEU A 157 3.24 9.96 4.33
CA LEU A 157 3.29 8.51 4.12
C LEU A 157 4.42 8.15 3.14
N ARG A 158 4.61 8.93 2.07
CA ARG A 158 5.68 8.77 1.09
C ARG A 158 7.09 8.76 1.72
N ARG A 159 7.27 9.40 2.89
CA ARG A 159 8.55 9.49 3.60
C ARG A 159 8.70 8.46 4.71
N THR A 160 7.69 7.60 4.88
CA THR A 160 7.66 6.66 6.01
C THR A 160 8.13 5.26 5.61
N GLY A 161 7.80 4.77 4.41
CA GLY A 161 8.11 3.43 3.96
C GLY A 161 9.59 3.17 3.71
N ASP A 162 9.96 1.90 3.66
CA ASP A 162 11.26 1.47 3.13
C ASP A 162 11.25 1.52 1.61
N TYR A 163 10.12 1.19 1.00
CA TYR A 163 9.83 1.33 -0.42
C TYR A 163 8.57 2.17 -0.59
N ASN A 164 8.65 3.27 -1.32
CA ASN A 164 7.53 4.18 -1.49
C ASN A 164 7.21 4.37 -2.98
N LEU A 165 5.95 4.19 -3.33
CA LEU A 165 5.37 4.49 -4.63
C LEU A 165 4.50 5.74 -4.49
N TYR A 166 4.68 6.68 -5.42
CA TYR A 166 3.91 7.92 -5.44
C TYR A 166 3.31 8.14 -6.83
N LEU A 167 2.01 8.44 -6.87
CA LEU A 167 1.26 8.81 -8.06
C LEU A 167 0.97 10.31 -8.05
N SER A 168 1.45 11.02 -9.07
CA SER A 168 1.29 12.47 -9.17
C SER A 168 -0.11 12.83 -9.66
N THR A 169 -1.10 12.71 -8.80
CA THR A 169 -2.50 13.07 -9.07
C THR A 169 -3.17 13.61 -7.82
N ASN A 170 -4.18 14.48 -7.99
CA ASN A 170 -5.08 14.94 -6.94
C ASN A 170 -6.49 14.34 -7.08
N ASP A 171 -6.68 13.42 -8.02
CA ASP A 171 -7.93 12.71 -8.26
C ASP A 171 -7.92 11.37 -7.51
N TYR A 172 -8.96 11.12 -6.71
CA TYR A 172 -9.10 9.88 -5.95
C TYR A 172 -9.21 8.65 -6.85
N GLY A 173 -10.03 8.72 -7.89
CA GLY A 173 -10.23 7.60 -8.81
C GLY A 173 -8.92 7.18 -9.48
N CYS A 174 -8.14 8.16 -9.95
CA CYS A 174 -6.82 7.92 -10.54
C CYS A 174 -5.83 7.32 -9.53
N ALA A 175 -5.78 7.87 -8.30
CA ALA A 175 -4.88 7.36 -7.26
C ALA A 175 -5.23 5.92 -6.86
N GLU A 176 -6.50 5.64 -6.61
CA GLU A 176 -7.00 4.33 -6.18
C GLU A 176 -6.84 3.27 -7.27
N SER A 177 -7.20 3.58 -8.51
CA SER A 177 -7.01 2.69 -9.65
C SER A 177 -5.53 2.42 -9.91
N GLY A 178 -4.68 3.45 -9.83
CA GLY A 178 -3.25 3.31 -9.97
C GLY A 178 -2.61 2.49 -8.85
N HIS A 179 -3.05 2.66 -7.59
CA HIS A 179 -2.58 1.84 -6.48
C HIS A 179 -2.97 0.36 -6.69
N ALA A 180 -4.20 0.08 -7.08
CA ALA A 180 -4.64 -1.29 -7.40
C ALA A 180 -3.80 -1.90 -8.54
N TYR A 181 -3.59 -1.15 -9.63
CA TYR A 181 -2.74 -1.57 -10.75
C TYR A 181 -1.34 -1.97 -10.27
N TYR A 182 -0.70 -1.13 -9.43
CA TYR A 182 0.66 -1.40 -8.96
C TYR A 182 0.76 -2.59 -8.02
N VAL A 183 -0.24 -2.83 -7.17
CA VAL A 183 -0.24 -4.03 -6.32
C VAL A 183 -0.45 -5.28 -7.16
N HIS A 184 -1.29 -5.24 -8.22
CA HIS A 184 -1.37 -6.32 -9.21
C HIS A 184 -0.02 -6.56 -9.89
N LEU A 185 0.65 -5.51 -10.36
CA LEU A 185 1.93 -5.65 -11.03
C LEU A 185 3.00 -6.27 -10.13
N ILE A 186 3.05 -5.88 -8.84
CA ILE A 186 3.93 -6.52 -7.84
C ILE A 186 3.63 -8.02 -7.74
N LEU A 187 2.34 -8.37 -7.61
CA LEU A 187 1.91 -9.76 -7.47
C LEU A 187 2.21 -10.59 -8.72
N ASP A 188 1.95 -10.05 -9.90
CA ASP A 188 2.21 -10.73 -11.17
C ASP A 188 3.72 -10.99 -11.35
N LEU A 189 4.56 -9.98 -11.14
CA LEU A 189 6.02 -10.12 -11.20
C LEU A 189 6.57 -11.08 -10.12
N PHE A 190 5.92 -11.15 -8.96
CA PHE A 190 6.29 -12.10 -7.91
C PHE A 190 5.92 -13.54 -8.26
N SER A 191 4.78 -13.75 -8.91
CA SER A 191 4.23 -15.09 -9.20
C SER A 191 4.81 -15.74 -10.46
N THR A 192 5.39 -14.94 -11.37
CA THR A 192 5.99 -15.40 -12.64
C THR A 192 7.48 -15.78 -12.52
N ASN A 193 8.12 -15.41 -11.44
CA ASN A 193 9.54 -15.67 -11.13
C ASN A 193 9.70 -16.47 -9.82
#